data_cf8a4fe2b56acda1c041ca05a1590f94
#
_entry.id   cf8a4fe2b56acda1c041ca05a1590f94
#
_cell.length_a   1.000
_cell.length_b   1.000
_cell.length_c   1.000
_cell.angle_alpha   90.00
_cell.angle_beta   90.00
_cell.angle_gamma   90.00
#
_symmetry.space_group_name_H-M   'P 1'
#
loop_
_entity.id
_entity.type
_entity.pdbx_description
1 polymer ?
#
loop_
_entity_poly.entity_id
_entity_poly.type
_entity_poly.pdbx_seq_one_letter_code
_entity_poly.pdbx_strand_id
1 'polypeptide(L)'
;MSNNEKKHKSIGIISRVYPGSIASELGLVPGDRLLKVNGQPVQDIIDLSFALADETVELVIERSSGRIETFEIEKDYDENLGIEFESAVFDNVRRCANNCIFCFISQLPPGMRDSLYDRDDDYRLSLTQGSYIALTNLRPQDIERIKTLHISPLYISVHAWDSAVRAQLMGNPKAGNLPEQIRMLAEARITLHTQIVLVPG
;
A
#
# COMPACT_ATOMS: atom_id res chain seq x y z
N MET A 1 33.20 5.24 -6.97
CA MET A 1 32.16 6.26 -6.75
C MET A 1 30.95 5.51 -6.21
N SER A 2 30.73 5.64 -4.93
CA SER A 2 29.77 4.83 -4.16
C SER A 2 28.34 5.31 -4.46
N ASN A 3 27.55 4.47 -5.13
CA ASN A 3 26.11 4.66 -5.25
C ASN A 3 25.49 4.31 -3.89
N ASN A 4 25.32 5.33 -3.09
CA ASN A 4 24.62 5.24 -1.80
C ASN A 4 23.13 5.15 -2.11
N GLU A 5 22.65 3.93 -2.40
CA GLU A 5 21.22 3.62 -2.35
C GLU A 5 20.78 3.89 -0.91
N LYS A 6 20.16 5.06 -0.71
CA LYS A 6 19.34 5.30 0.48
C LYS A 6 18.20 4.28 0.42
N LYS A 7 18.41 3.10 1.01
CA LYS A 7 17.33 2.19 1.38
C LYS A 7 16.36 3.03 2.21
N HIS A 8 15.24 3.42 1.63
CA HIS A 8 14.15 4.00 2.39
C HIS A 8 13.76 2.95 3.44
N LYS A 9 13.97 3.31 4.69
CA LYS A 9 13.70 2.44 5.82
C LYS A 9 12.19 2.38 5.93
N SER A 10 11.58 1.21 5.70
CA SER A 10 10.16 1.00 5.95
C SER A 10 9.90 1.12 7.45
N ILE A 11 9.03 2.03 7.84
CA ILE A 11 8.74 2.34 9.25
C ILE A 11 7.24 2.54 9.42
N GLY A 12 6.62 1.69 10.23
CA GLY A 12 5.23 1.86 10.65
C GLY A 12 5.14 2.76 11.87
N ILE A 13 4.63 3.99 11.73
CA ILE A 13 4.42 4.91 12.86
C ILE A 13 3.08 4.59 13.51
N ILE A 14 3.10 4.28 14.80
CA ILE A 14 1.90 3.98 15.59
C ILE A 14 1.11 5.28 15.78
N SER A 15 -0.14 5.31 15.34
CA SER A 15 -1.07 6.44 15.54
C SER A 15 -1.98 6.23 16.74
N ARG A 16 -2.30 4.96 17.07
CA ARG A 16 -3.19 4.62 18.19
C ARG A 16 -2.83 3.28 18.80
N VAL A 17 -3.01 3.18 20.11
CA VAL A 17 -2.94 1.93 20.88
C VAL A 17 -4.27 1.76 21.63
N TYR A 18 -4.89 0.59 21.49
CA TYR A 18 -6.16 0.28 22.16
C TYR A 18 -5.92 -0.16 23.61
N PRO A 19 -6.68 0.38 24.57
CA PRO A 19 -6.57 -0.03 25.96
C PRO A 19 -6.86 -1.54 26.17
N GLY A 20 -6.06 -2.19 27.00
CA GLY A 20 -6.18 -3.62 27.29
C GLY A 20 -5.74 -4.55 26.15
N SER A 21 -5.04 -4.01 25.13
CA SER A 21 -4.43 -4.79 24.06
C SER A 21 -3.00 -5.22 24.41
N ILE A 22 -2.47 -6.19 23.68
CA ILE A 22 -1.05 -6.61 23.78
C ILE A 22 -0.12 -5.40 23.69
N ALA A 23 -0.32 -4.52 22.74
CA ALA A 23 0.48 -3.30 22.59
C ALA A 23 0.40 -2.36 23.81
N SER A 24 -0.77 -2.27 24.44
CA SER A 24 -0.95 -1.52 25.69
C SER A 24 -0.18 -2.13 26.85
N GLU A 25 -0.18 -3.47 26.98
CA GLU A 25 0.56 -4.21 28.00
C GLU A 25 2.09 -4.05 27.82
N LEU A 26 2.57 -3.98 26.58
CA LEU A 26 3.96 -3.69 26.24
C LEU A 26 4.33 -2.21 26.46
N GLY A 27 3.37 -1.37 26.84
CA GLY A 27 3.58 0.06 27.03
C GLY A 27 3.92 0.80 25.74
N LEU A 28 3.44 0.33 24.58
CA LEU A 28 3.55 1.06 23.33
C LEU A 28 2.63 2.30 23.37
N VAL A 29 3.07 3.36 22.72
CA VAL A 29 2.33 4.63 22.66
C VAL A 29 2.33 5.21 21.23
N PRO A 30 1.36 6.07 20.91
CA PRO A 30 1.41 6.82 19.64
C PRO A 30 2.74 7.56 19.46
N GLY A 31 3.29 7.48 18.24
CA GLY A 31 4.61 8.01 17.89
C GLY A 31 5.74 6.99 17.97
N ASP A 32 5.55 5.84 18.63
CA ASP A 32 6.50 4.72 18.53
C ASP A 32 6.51 4.15 17.11
N ARG A 33 7.62 3.52 16.71
CA ARG A 33 7.85 3.09 15.34
C ARG A 33 8.16 1.60 15.25
N LEU A 34 7.35 0.88 14.50
CA LEU A 34 7.61 -0.52 14.16
C LEU A 34 8.69 -0.59 13.08
N LEU A 35 9.82 -1.21 13.40
CA LEU A 35 10.95 -1.37 12.50
C LEU A 35 10.98 -2.74 11.83
N LYS A 36 10.69 -3.81 12.60
CA LYS A 36 10.74 -5.20 12.14
C LYS A 36 9.72 -6.07 12.88
N VAL A 37 9.32 -7.14 12.19
CA VAL A 37 8.59 -8.26 12.78
C VAL A 37 9.32 -9.54 12.39
N ASN A 38 9.57 -10.44 13.35
CA ASN A 38 10.30 -11.70 13.14
C ASN A 38 11.63 -11.51 12.38
N GLY A 39 12.40 -10.47 12.78
CA GLY A 39 13.69 -10.11 12.18
C GLY A 39 13.61 -9.46 10.78
N GLN A 40 12.44 -9.36 10.15
CA GLN A 40 12.25 -8.81 8.82
C GLN A 40 11.59 -7.42 8.86
N PRO A 41 12.01 -6.47 7.99
CA PRO A 41 11.29 -5.21 7.82
C PRO A 41 9.93 -5.47 7.16
N VAL A 42 8.90 -4.77 7.61
CA VAL A 42 7.56 -4.78 7.01
C VAL A 42 7.35 -3.52 6.17
N GLN A 43 6.76 -3.67 4.98
CA GLN A 43 6.60 -2.55 4.04
C GLN A 43 5.23 -1.88 4.14
N ASP A 44 4.25 -2.61 4.69
CA ASP A 44 2.86 -2.19 4.79
C ASP A 44 2.08 -3.09 5.76
N ILE A 45 0.80 -2.75 5.97
CA ILE A 45 -0.07 -3.54 6.84
C ILE A 45 -0.39 -4.94 6.29
N ILE A 46 -0.19 -5.19 4.99
CA ILE A 46 -0.36 -6.52 4.39
C ILE A 46 0.77 -7.43 4.86
N ASP A 47 2.03 -7.00 4.70
CA ASP A 47 3.20 -7.74 5.25
C ASP A 47 3.04 -7.96 6.76
N LEU A 48 2.59 -6.91 7.47
CA LEU A 48 2.36 -6.99 8.92
C LEU A 48 1.34 -8.06 9.27
N SER A 49 0.21 -8.12 8.56
CA SER A 49 -0.83 -9.13 8.82
C SER A 49 -0.31 -10.56 8.67
N PHE A 50 0.51 -10.82 7.64
CA PHE A 50 1.14 -12.12 7.47
C PHE A 50 2.19 -12.42 8.54
N ALA A 51 3.01 -11.42 8.89
CA ALA A 51 4.05 -11.59 9.91
C ALA A 51 3.50 -11.79 11.33
N LEU A 52 2.27 -11.33 11.58
CA LEU A 52 1.57 -11.49 12.86
C LEU A 52 0.69 -12.75 12.92
N ALA A 53 0.69 -13.59 11.87
CA ALA A 53 -0.13 -14.80 11.86
C ALA A 53 0.40 -15.91 12.79
N ASP A 54 1.65 -15.82 13.24
CA ASP A 54 2.24 -16.79 14.15
C ASP A 54 1.82 -16.54 15.61
N GLU A 55 1.82 -17.58 16.44
CA GLU A 55 1.52 -17.51 17.88
C GLU A 55 2.68 -16.87 18.67
N THR A 56 3.91 -16.95 18.15
CA THR A 56 5.09 -16.31 18.74
C THR A 56 5.65 -15.29 17.76
N VAL A 57 5.73 -14.05 18.18
CA VAL A 57 6.14 -12.92 17.33
C VAL A 57 7.19 -12.07 18.02
N GLU A 58 8.28 -11.76 17.29
CA GLU A 58 9.28 -10.77 17.73
C GLU A 58 8.97 -9.42 17.08
N LEU A 59 8.82 -8.37 17.90
CA LEU A 59 8.68 -6.99 17.44
C LEU A 59 9.93 -6.17 17.78
N VAL A 60 10.46 -5.43 16.81
CA VAL A 60 11.50 -4.42 17.04
C VAL A 60 10.88 -3.04 16.91
N ILE A 61 10.85 -2.32 18.01
CA ILE A 61 10.21 -1.01 18.15
C ILE A 61 11.24 0.06 18.44
N GLU A 62 11.20 1.17 17.72
CA GLU A 62 11.89 2.40 18.08
C GLU A 62 10.92 3.30 18.84
N ARG A 63 11.21 3.56 20.11
CA ARG A 63 10.41 4.49 20.93
C ARG A 63 10.52 5.91 20.40
N SER A 64 9.57 6.75 20.70
CA SER A 64 9.61 8.18 20.37
C SER A 64 10.86 8.90 20.92
N SER A 65 11.47 8.35 21.96
CA SER A 65 12.77 8.78 22.51
C SER A 65 13.99 8.40 21.68
N GLY A 66 13.83 7.57 20.63
CA GLY A 66 14.91 7.01 19.81
C GLY A 66 15.52 5.70 20.37
N ARG A 67 15.06 5.22 21.53
CA ARG A 67 15.49 3.94 22.09
C ARG A 67 14.87 2.78 21.30
N ILE A 68 15.67 1.78 20.93
CA ILE A 68 15.20 0.56 20.27
C ILE A 68 15.01 -0.53 21.32
N GLU A 69 13.83 -1.17 21.28
CA GLU A 69 13.43 -2.26 22.14
C GLU A 69 12.94 -3.43 21.30
N THR A 70 13.21 -4.64 21.78
CA THR A 70 12.72 -5.88 21.18
C THR A 70 11.78 -6.56 22.16
N PHE A 71 10.62 -7.00 21.65
CA PHE A 71 9.60 -7.70 22.42
C PHE A 71 9.34 -9.07 21.81
N GLU A 72 9.41 -10.11 22.62
CA GLU A 72 8.88 -11.43 22.28
C GLU A 72 7.47 -11.53 22.82
N ILE A 73 6.52 -11.91 21.98
CA ILE A 73 5.09 -11.93 22.28
C ILE A 73 4.58 -13.33 22.01
N GLU A 74 3.90 -13.91 22.99
CA GLU A 74 3.06 -15.08 22.81
C GLU A 74 1.60 -14.62 22.74
N LYS A 75 0.85 -15.04 21.73
CA LYS A 75 -0.53 -14.62 21.48
C LYS A 75 -1.32 -15.73 20.81
N ASP A 76 -2.65 -15.65 20.89
CA ASP A 76 -3.50 -16.52 20.07
C ASP A 76 -3.36 -16.19 18.58
N TYR A 77 -3.54 -17.18 17.71
CA TYR A 77 -3.36 -17.05 16.25
C TYR A 77 -4.11 -15.85 15.65
N ASP A 78 -5.36 -15.64 16.08
CA ASP A 78 -6.20 -14.54 15.59
C ASP A 78 -6.11 -13.25 16.43
N GLU A 79 -5.28 -13.24 17.47
CA GLU A 79 -5.20 -12.11 18.38
C GLU A 79 -4.45 -10.94 17.75
N ASN A 80 -5.09 -9.77 17.79
CA ASN A 80 -4.54 -8.53 17.24
C ASN A 80 -3.71 -7.79 18.28
N LEU A 81 -2.62 -7.18 17.86
CA LEU A 81 -1.76 -6.36 18.74
C LEU A 81 -2.50 -5.15 19.32
N GLY A 82 -3.59 -4.70 18.69
CA GLY A 82 -4.36 -3.53 19.11
C GLY A 82 -3.65 -2.22 18.85
N ILE A 83 -3.08 -2.07 17.66
CA ILE A 83 -2.44 -0.85 17.18
C ILE A 83 -3.03 -0.40 15.82
N GLU A 84 -3.07 0.92 15.63
CA GLU A 84 -3.28 1.54 14.32
C GLU A 84 -2.01 2.30 13.92
N PHE A 85 -1.80 2.43 12.62
CA PHE A 85 -0.66 3.17 12.07
C PHE A 85 -1.14 4.46 11.38
N GLU A 86 -0.26 5.45 11.24
CA GLU A 86 -0.54 6.69 10.50
C GLU A 86 -0.81 6.44 9.01
N SER A 87 -0.23 5.37 8.47
CA SER A 87 -0.38 4.97 7.07
C SER A 87 -0.47 3.45 6.96
N ALA A 88 -1.24 2.95 6.01
CA ALA A 88 -1.25 1.54 5.62
C ALA A 88 0.05 1.12 4.89
N VAL A 89 0.86 2.08 4.47
CA VAL A 89 2.10 1.90 3.70
C VAL A 89 3.26 2.53 4.47
N PHE A 90 4.31 1.75 4.74
CA PHE A 90 5.42 2.15 5.61
C PHE A 90 6.66 2.62 4.83
N ASP A 91 6.73 2.32 3.52
CA ASP A 91 7.87 2.64 2.65
C ASP A 91 7.64 3.79 1.67
N ASN A 92 6.56 4.50 1.76
CA ASN A 92 6.01 5.55 0.91
C ASN A 92 4.96 5.05 -0.09
N VAL A 93 3.89 5.82 -0.20
CA VAL A 93 2.83 5.61 -1.18
C VAL A 93 3.36 5.87 -2.60
N ARG A 94 3.02 4.99 -3.53
CA ARG A 94 3.38 5.15 -4.93
C ARG A 94 2.53 6.20 -5.58
N ARG A 95 3.19 7.18 -6.15
CA ARG A 95 2.51 8.27 -6.86
C ARG A 95 2.08 7.83 -8.25
N CYS A 96 0.93 8.34 -8.67
CA CYS A 96 0.41 8.17 -10.02
C CYS A 96 1.32 8.84 -11.04
N ALA A 97 1.69 8.11 -12.10
CA ALA A 97 2.52 8.60 -13.21
C ALA A 97 1.70 8.99 -14.45
N ASN A 98 0.35 8.96 -14.36
CA ASN A 98 -0.53 9.25 -15.47
C ASN A 98 -0.86 10.75 -15.56
N ASN A 99 -1.22 11.18 -16.77
CA ASN A 99 -1.72 12.52 -17.06
C ASN A 99 -3.09 12.44 -17.76
N CYS A 100 -4.06 11.84 -17.05
CA CYS A 100 -5.39 11.58 -17.59
C CYS A 100 -6.10 12.88 -17.93
N ILE A 101 -6.73 12.96 -19.10
CA ILE A 101 -7.51 14.14 -19.54
C ILE A 101 -8.73 14.39 -18.63
N PHE A 102 -9.19 13.37 -17.90
CA PHE A 102 -10.31 13.42 -16.95
C PHE A 102 -9.86 13.38 -15.49
N CYS A 103 -8.59 13.62 -15.17
CA CYS A 103 -8.09 13.56 -13.80
C CYS A 103 -8.73 14.64 -12.94
N PHE A 104 -9.60 14.24 -12.00
CA PHE A 104 -10.29 15.19 -11.12
C PHE A 104 -9.33 15.97 -10.21
N ILE A 105 -8.21 15.36 -9.78
CA ILE A 105 -7.20 16.05 -8.97
C ILE A 105 -6.56 17.18 -9.78
N SER A 106 -6.29 16.97 -11.08
CA SER A 106 -5.73 18.00 -11.95
C SER A 106 -6.70 19.18 -12.21
N GLN A 107 -7.98 18.95 -11.98
CA GLN A 107 -9.05 19.95 -12.18
C GLN A 107 -9.40 20.70 -10.89
N LEU A 108 -8.80 20.35 -9.76
CA LEU A 108 -9.03 21.05 -8.50
C LEU A 108 -8.52 22.50 -8.58
N PRO A 109 -9.25 23.46 -7.99
CA PRO A 109 -8.77 24.82 -7.87
C PRO A 109 -7.43 24.88 -7.12
N PRO A 110 -6.52 25.80 -7.50
CA PRO A 110 -5.26 25.98 -6.79
C PRO A 110 -5.47 26.56 -5.37
N GLY A 111 -4.53 26.27 -4.47
CA GLY A 111 -4.52 26.85 -3.12
C GLY A 111 -5.41 26.16 -2.10
N MET A 112 -5.87 24.97 -2.37
CA MET A 112 -6.50 24.11 -1.37
C MET A 112 -5.43 23.40 -0.51
N ARG A 113 -5.84 22.63 0.52
CA ARG A 113 -4.89 21.88 1.35
C ARG A 113 -4.10 20.86 0.52
N ASP A 114 -2.82 20.71 0.79
CA ASP A 114 -1.88 19.91 -0.01
C ASP A 114 -2.33 18.47 -0.19
N SER A 115 -2.93 17.85 0.85
CA SER A 115 -3.40 16.47 0.79
C SER A 115 -4.46 16.19 -0.28
N LEU A 116 -5.14 17.22 -0.81
CA LEU A 116 -6.09 17.04 -1.91
C LEU A 116 -5.42 16.90 -3.28
N TYR A 117 -4.15 17.26 -3.39
CA TYR A 117 -3.38 17.16 -4.63
C TYR A 117 -2.51 15.90 -4.69
N ASP A 118 -2.54 15.07 -3.64
CA ASP A 118 -1.86 13.79 -3.65
C ASP A 118 -2.52 12.83 -4.65
N ARG A 119 -1.70 12.28 -5.55
CA ARG A 119 -2.12 11.31 -6.54
C ARG A 119 -1.43 9.98 -6.23
N ASP A 120 -2.20 9.05 -5.74
CA ASP A 120 -1.74 7.69 -5.53
C ASP A 120 -2.08 6.76 -6.71
N ASP A 121 -1.29 5.73 -6.88
CA ASP A 121 -1.53 4.60 -7.80
C ASP A 121 -0.87 3.36 -7.17
N ASP A 122 -1.27 3.06 -5.92
CA ASP A 122 -0.64 2.04 -5.09
C ASP A 122 -1.60 0.86 -4.86
N TYR A 123 -1.23 -0.33 -5.35
CA TYR A 123 -2.08 -1.52 -5.21
C TYR A 123 -2.36 -1.91 -3.75
N ARG A 124 -1.51 -1.51 -2.80
CA ARG A 124 -1.70 -1.76 -1.37
C ARG A 124 -2.87 -0.93 -0.84
N LEU A 125 -3.02 0.31 -1.29
CA LEU A 125 -4.17 1.16 -0.97
C LEU A 125 -5.44 0.68 -1.69
N SER A 126 -5.29 0.04 -2.84
CA SER A 126 -6.43 -0.61 -3.51
C SER A 126 -7.06 -1.68 -2.62
N LEU A 127 -6.25 -2.58 -2.03
CA LEU A 127 -6.75 -3.59 -1.11
C LEU A 127 -7.30 -2.97 0.19
N THR A 128 -6.54 -2.05 0.81
CA THR A 128 -6.79 -1.62 2.19
C THR A 128 -7.83 -0.50 2.32
N GLN A 129 -8.03 0.27 1.26
CA GLN A 129 -8.90 1.46 1.25
C GLN A 129 -9.88 1.50 0.07
N GLY A 130 -9.80 0.53 -0.86
CA GLY A 130 -10.64 0.51 -2.05
C GLY A 130 -10.26 1.55 -3.11
N SER A 131 -9.03 2.09 -3.06
CA SER A 131 -8.55 3.05 -4.04
C SER A 131 -8.45 2.43 -5.43
N TYR A 132 -8.98 3.11 -6.45
CA TYR A 132 -8.88 2.67 -7.83
C TYR A 132 -7.51 2.97 -8.41
N ILE A 133 -6.82 1.94 -8.90
CA ILE A 133 -5.46 2.03 -9.46
C ILE A 133 -5.46 1.82 -10.97
N ALA A 134 -4.48 2.41 -11.63
CA ALA A 134 -4.34 2.34 -13.08
C ALA A 134 -3.48 1.17 -13.57
N LEU A 135 -2.77 0.48 -12.69
CA LEU A 135 -1.79 -0.58 -12.98
C LEU A 135 -0.57 -0.13 -13.79
N THR A 136 -0.41 1.18 -14.05
CA THR A 136 0.64 1.69 -14.95
C THR A 136 2.04 1.75 -14.32
N ASN A 137 2.11 1.68 -12.99
CA ASN A 137 3.37 1.74 -12.24
C ASN A 137 3.74 0.40 -11.56
N LEU A 138 2.99 -0.68 -11.83
CA LEU A 138 3.33 -2.00 -11.32
C LEU A 138 4.65 -2.51 -11.92
N ARG A 139 5.49 -3.04 -11.07
CA ARG A 139 6.73 -3.72 -11.42
C ARG A 139 6.49 -5.25 -11.44
N PRO A 140 7.31 -6.04 -12.11
CA PRO A 140 7.17 -7.50 -12.11
C PRO A 140 7.10 -8.11 -10.71
N GLN A 141 7.91 -7.63 -9.79
CA GLN A 141 7.90 -8.08 -8.38
C GLN A 141 6.59 -7.77 -7.64
N ASP A 142 5.89 -6.70 -8.03
CA ASP A 142 4.59 -6.35 -7.44
C ASP A 142 3.52 -7.32 -7.90
N ILE A 143 3.55 -7.71 -9.17
CA ILE A 143 2.64 -8.71 -9.74
C ILE A 143 2.85 -10.06 -9.07
N GLU A 144 4.10 -10.47 -8.88
CA GLU A 144 4.40 -11.72 -8.17
C GLU A 144 3.95 -11.66 -6.70
N ARG A 145 4.14 -10.53 -6.02
CA ARG A 145 3.66 -10.36 -4.65
C ARG A 145 2.13 -10.41 -4.57
N ILE A 146 1.42 -9.74 -5.49
CA ILE A 146 -0.04 -9.78 -5.57
C ILE A 146 -0.53 -11.22 -5.73
N LYS A 147 0.11 -12.02 -6.59
CA LYS A 147 -0.26 -13.42 -6.81
C LYS A 147 0.07 -14.29 -5.59
N THR A 148 1.28 -14.18 -5.06
CA THR A 148 1.77 -15.03 -3.95
C THR A 148 0.98 -14.80 -2.67
N LEU A 149 0.69 -13.54 -2.34
CA LEU A 149 -0.08 -13.18 -1.15
C LEU A 149 -1.60 -13.14 -1.41
N HIS A 150 -2.01 -13.45 -2.65
CA HIS A 150 -3.42 -13.39 -3.08
C HIS A 150 -4.09 -12.06 -2.68
N ILE A 151 -3.44 -10.93 -3.03
CA ILE A 151 -3.94 -9.59 -2.72
C ILE A 151 -5.21 -9.32 -3.52
N SER A 152 -6.35 -9.51 -2.90
CA SER A 152 -7.69 -9.52 -3.51
C SER A 152 -8.73 -9.02 -2.50
N PRO A 153 -9.71 -8.18 -2.88
CA PRO A 153 -9.91 -7.64 -4.23
C PRO A 153 -8.98 -6.48 -4.60
N LEU A 154 -8.87 -6.19 -5.91
CA LEU A 154 -8.25 -4.98 -6.42
C LEU A 154 -9.27 -4.14 -7.20
N TYR A 155 -9.17 -2.82 -7.05
CA TYR A 155 -10.03 -1.84 -7.71
C TYR A 155 -9.26 -1.19 -8.86
N ILE A 156 -9.74 -1.35 -10.10
CA ILE A 156 -8.99 -1.03 -11.32
C ILE A 156 -9.68 0.05 -12.13
N SER A 157 -8.94 1.10 -12.45
CA SER A 157 -9.32 2.14 -13.41
C SER A 157 -9.09 1.66 -14.84
N VAL A 158 -10.13 1.15 -15.49
CA VAL A 158 -10.08 0.60 -16.86
C VAL A 158 -10.14 1.70 -17.92
N HIS A 159 -11.22 2.49 -17.92
CA HIS A 159 -11.55 3.61 -18.82
C HIS A 159 -11.70 3.23 -20.28
N ALA A 160 -10.78 2.47 -20.87
CA ALA A 160 -10.89 1.91 -22.22
C ALA A 160 -10.14 0.56 -22.28
N TRP A 161 -10.68 -0.37 -23.09
CA TRP A 161 -10.05 -1.68 -23.33
C TRP A 161 -9.02 -1.61 -24.46
N ASP A 162 -9.27 -0.77 -25.50
CA ASP A 162 -8.29 -0.55 -26.55
C ASP A 162 -7.04 0.12 -26.00
N SER A 163 -5.89 -0.49 -26.28
CA SER A 163 -4.59 -0.07 -25.73
C SER A 163 -4.17 1.34 -26.17
N ALA A 164 -4.46 1.70 -27.43
CA ALA A 164 -4.07 3.01 -27.95
C ALA A 164 -4.98 4.11 -27.39
N VAL A 165 -6.28 3.86 -27.35
CA VAL A 165 -7.26 4.78 -26.75
C VAL A 165 -6.96 4.99 -25.28
N ARG A 166 -6.69 3.93 -24.53
CA ARG A 166 -6.37 4.03 -23.11
C ARG A 166 -5.08 4.83 -22.87
N ALA A 167 -4.04 4.55 -23.64
CA ALA A 167 -2.77 5.29 -23.56
C ALA A 167 -2.97 6.79 -23.81
N GLN A 168 -3.81 7.14 -24.78
CA GLN A 168 -4.16 8.52 -25.10
C GLN A 168 -4.97 9.17 -23.97
N LEU A 169 -6.04 8.51 -23.48
CA LEU A 169 -6.89 9.03 -22.40
C LEU A 169 -6.09 9.30 -21.11
N MET A 170 -5.13 8.42 -20.81
CA MET A 170 -4.35 8.50 -19.58
C MET A 170 -3.03 9.25 -19.73
N GLY A 171 -2.68 9.72 -20.95
CA GLY A 171 -1.44 10.41 -21.22
C GLY A 171 -0.19 9.62 -20.85
N ASN A 172 -0.27 8.26 -20.97
CA ASN A 172 0.79 7.35 -20.55
C ASN A 172 0.81 6.10 -21.44
N PRO A 173 1.87 5.86 -22.23
CA PRO A 173 1.96 4.66 -23.08
C PRO A 173 1.83 3.34 -22.34
N LYS A 174 2.30 3.26 -21.08
CA LYS A 174 2.18 2.04 -20.24
C LYS A 174 0.73 1.68 -19.91
N ALA A 175 -0.19 2.63 -20.03
CA ALA A 175 -1.62 2.38 -19.80
C ALA A 175 -2.21 1.40 -20.83
N GLY A 176 -1.60 1.26 -22.01
CA GLY A 176 -1.98 0.29 -23.03
C GLY A 176 -1.76 -1.18 -22.64
N ASN A 177 -0.99 -1.46 -21.59
CA ASN A 177 -0.70 -2.84 -21.13
C ASN A 177 -1.86 -3.47 -20.32
N LEU A 178 -2.95 -2.74 -20.09
CA LEU A 178 -4.06 -3.19 -19.25
C LEU A 178 -4.62 -4.57 -19.63
N PRO A 179 -4.90 -4.90 -20.90
CA PRO A 179 -5.51 -6.20 -21.23
C PRO A 179 -4.67 -7.39 -20.78
N GLU A 180 -3.35 -7.29 -20.88
CA GLU A 180 -2.42 -8.31 -20.42
C GLU A 180 -2.39 -8.40 -18.89
N GLN A 181 -2.33 -7.26 -18.21
CA GLN A 181 -2.33 -7.19 -16.74
C GLN A 181 -3.62 -7.75 -16.16
N ILE A 182 -4.80 -7.41 -16.71
CA ILE A 182 -6.08 -7.97 -16.28
C ILE A 182 -6.11 -9.48 -16.47
N ARG A 183 -5.61 -9.99 -17.61
CA ARG A 183 -5.54 -11.44 -17.85
C ARG A 183 -4.69 -12.14 -16.81
N MET A 184 -3.48 -11.63 -16.54
CA MET A 184 -2.58 -12.22 -15.54
C MET A 184 -3.20 -12.24 -14.13
N LEU A 185 -3.90 -11.18 -13.73
CA LEU A 185 -4.56 -11.08 -12.42
C LEU A 185 -5.77 -12.03 -12.36
N ALA A 186 -6.56 -12.13 -13.42
CA ALA A 186 -7.70 -13.04 -13.51
C ALA A 186 -7.26 -14.51 -13.48
N GLU A 187 -6.19 -14.89 -14.18
CA GLU A 187 -5.60 -16.22 -14.13
C GLU A 187 -5.12 -16.59 -12.72
N ALA A 188 -4.66 -15.61 -11.95
CA ALA A 188 -4.30 -15.76 -10.54
C ALA A 188 -5.53 -15.73 -9.60
N ARG A 189 -6.77 -15.68 -10.15
CA ARG A 189 -8.04 -15.61 -9.41
C ARG A 189 -8.16 -14.41 -8.49
N ILE A 190 -7.51 -13.30 -8.82
CA ILE A 190 -7.70 -12.04 -8.12
C ILE A 190 -9.05 -11.45 -8.51
N THR A 191 -9.88 -11.14 -7.52
CA THR A 191 -11.16 -10.44 -7.74
C THR A 191 -10.87 -8.99 -8.15
N LEU A 192 -11.50 -8.54 -9.26
CA LEU A 192 -11.28 -7.20 -9.79
C LEU A 192 -12.59 -6.42 -9.78
N HIS A 193 -12.59 -5.28 -9.12
CA HIS A 193 -13.63 -4.26 -9.25
C HIS A 193 -13.14 -3.22 -10.26
N THR A 194 -13.92 -2.95 -11.28
CA THR A 194 -13.49 -2.07 -12.37
C THR A 194 -14.38 -0.84 -12.49
N GLN A 195 -13.76 0.29 -12.85
CA GLN A 195 -14.51 1.51 -13.18
C GLN A 195 -14.12 2.03 -14.56
N ILE A 196 -15.07 2.71 -15.19
CA ILE A 196 -14.89 3.43 -16.45
C ILE A 196 -15.45 4.83 -16.28
N VAL A 197 -14.63 5.83 -16.53
CA VAL A 197 -15.08 7.21 -16.72
C VAL A 197 -15.40 7.39 -18.19
N LEU A 198 -16.65 7.75 -18.51
CA LEU A 198 -17.06 8.02 -19.89
C LEU A 198 -16.53 9.37 -20.32
N VAL A 199 -15.79 9.38 -21.40
CA VAL A 199 -15.23 10.59 -22.02
C VAL A 199 -15.81 10.69 -23.42
N PRO A 200 -16.91 11.45 -23.62
CA PRO A 200 -17.47 11.72 -24.94
C PRO A 200 -16.47 12.53 -25.77
N GLY A 201 -16.16 12.13 -26.99
CA GLY A 201 -15.23 12.81 -27.86
C GLY A 201 -15.62 12.72 -29.30
#